data_f0a86b87b33d2ec981824034ff1932b1
#
_entry.id   f0a86b87b33d2ec981824034ff1932b1
#
_cell.length_a   1.000
_cell.length_b   1.000
_cell.length_c   1.000
_cell.angle_alpha   90.00
_cell.angle_beta   90.00
_cell.angle_gamma   90.00
#
_symmetry.space_group_name_H-M   'P 1'
#
loop_
_entity.id
_entity.type
_entity.pdbx_description
1 polymer ?
#
loop_
_entity_poly.entity_id
_entity_poly.type
_entity_poly.pdbx_seq_one_letter_code
_entity_poly.pdbx_strand_id
1 'polypeptide(L)'
;FGATMITDFPEMTSPFWNMSRYPGETESKKIDVILGGMETIGSAERSTDVDMMRDTFHTITDGAYSNLLYKLFGKDRVEAELEEFLKFDFFPRVGGGIGMTRMIAALEKHNALAKAA
;
A
#
# COMPACT_ATOMS: atom_id res chain seq x y z
N PHE A 1 -1.52 -23.22 -12.33
CA PHE A 1 -1.37 -21.76 -12.15
C PHE A 1 -2.56 -21.25 -11.33
N GLY A 2 -2.29 -20.65 -10.19
CA GLY A 2 -3.32 -20.16 -9.28
C GLY A 2 -3.23 -18.65 -9.07
N ALA A 3 -4.37 -18.04 -8.79
CA ALA A 3 -4.46 -16.69 -8.26
C ALA A 3 -4.83 -16.78 -6.76
N THR A 4 -4.13 -16.03 -5.94
CA THR A 4 -4.39 -15.94 -4.50
C THR A 4 -4.53 -14.49 -4.09
N MET A 5 -5.49 -14.17 -3.25
CA MET A 5 -5.60 -12.87 -2.60
C MET A 5 -5.18 -13.00 -1.14
N ILE A 6 -4.31 -12.10 -0.72
CA ILE A 6 -3.94 -11.92 0.69
C ILE A 6 -4.62 -10.64 1.16
N THR A 7 -5.37 -10.71 2.26
CA THR A 7 -6.15 -9.59 2.79
C THR A 7 -5.77 -9.30 4.24
N ASP A 8 -6.20 -8.15 4.74
CA ASP A 8 -6.19 -7.82 6.16
C ASP A 8 -4.79 -7.87 6.78
N PHE A 9 -3.94 -6.98 6.32
CA PHE A 9 -2.52 -6.92 6.71
C PHE A 9 -2.37 -6.34 8.12
N PRO A 10 -1.75 -7.09 9.06
CA PRO A 10 -1.45 -6.58 10.40
C PRO A 10 -0.51 -5.37 10.39
N GLU A 11 -0.66 -4.48 11.35
CA GLU A 11 0.16 -3.26 11.49
C GLU A 11 1.67 -3.56 11.55
N MET A 12 2.05 -4.69 12.13
CA MET A 12 3.45 -5.14 12.18
C MET A 12 4.09 -5.37 10.79
N THR A 13 3.27 -5.50 9.74
CA THR A 13 3.74 -5.59 8.34
C THR A 13 3.93 -4.23 7.70
N SER A 14 3.78 -3.15 8.47
CA SER A 14 3.92 -1.76 8.06
C SER A 14 3.10 -1.40 6.81
N PRO A 15 1.78 -1.60 6.82
CA PRO A 15 0.92 -1.15 5.73
C PRO A 15 1.03 0.37 5.61
N PHE A 16 0.97 0.88 4.35
CA PHE A 16 1.29 2.28 4.09
C PHE A 16 0.43 3.25 4.90
N TRP A 17 0.98 4.40 5.26
CA TRP A 17 0.39 5.33 6.23
C TRP A 17 -1.01 5.86 5.85
N ASN A 18 -1.36 5.93 4.57
CA ASN A 18 -2.67 6.40 4.12
C ASN A 18 -3.70 5.28 3.86
N MET A 19 -3.40 4.05 4.25
CA MET A 19 -4.34 2.93 4.17
C MET A 19 -5.34 2.99 5.32
N SER A 20 -6.60 2.67 5.04
CA SER A 20 -7.64 2.56 6.07
C SER A 20 -7.37 1.34 6.96
N ARG A 21 -7.66 1.48 8.25
CA ARG A 21 -7.64 0.41 9.24
C ARG A 21 -9.07 0.03 9.61
N TYR A 22 -9.25 -1.18 10.11
CA TYR A 22 -10.52 -1.56 10.72
C TYR A 22 -10.67 -0.83 12.07
N PRO A 23 -11.87 -0.31 12.39
CA PRO A 23 -12.08 0.40 13.65
C PRO A 23 -11.78 -0.48 14.86
N GLY A 24 -10.86 -0.05 15.71
CA GLY A 24 -10.48 -0.77 16.94
C GLY A 24 -9.57 -1.99 16.72
N GLU A 25 -9.11 -2.23 15.50
CA GLU A 25 -8.23 -3.34 15.13
C GLU A 25 -6.86 -2.83 14.67
N THR A 26 -5.91 -3.74 14.56
CA THR A 26 -4.54 -3.46 14.13
C THR A 26 -4.29 -3.84 12.66
N GLU A 27 -5.32 -4.29 11.97
CA GLU A 27 -5.27 -4.71 10.58
C GLU A 27 -5.67 -3.58 9.63
N SER A 28 -4.94 -3.48 8.53
CA SER A 28 -5.28 -2.57 7.44
C SER A 28 -6.11 -3.26 6.37
N LYS A 29 -7.00 -2.51 5.74
CA LYS A 29 -7.84 -2.95 4.62
C LYS A 29 -7.02 -2.97 3.33
N LYS A 30 -6.00 -3.82 3.30
CA LYS A 30 -5.08 -4.03 2.18
C LYS A 30 -5.35 -5.36 1.51
N ILE A 31 -5.20 -5.40 0.19
CA ILE A 31 -5.33 -6.62 -0.62
C ILE A 31 -4.15 -6.69 -1.58
N ASP A 32 -3.44 -7.80 -1.55
CA ASP A 32 -2.43 -8.14 -2.55
C ASP A 32 -2.89 -9.34 -3.37
N VAL A 33 -2.78 -9.24 -4.68
CA VAL A 33 -3.06 -10.33 -5.62
C VAL A 33 -1.75 -10.98 -6.03
N ILE A 34 -1.65 -12.26 -5.72
CA ILE A 34 -0.50 -13.10 -6.06
C ILE A 34 -0.83 -13.91 -7.31
N LEU A 35 -0.10 -13.68 -8.38
CA LEU A 35 -0.20 -14.45 -9.62
C LEU A 35 1.14 -15.14 -9.90
N GLY A 36 1.10 -16.44 -10.15
CA GLY A 36 2.31 -17.20 -10.46
C GLY A 36 3.38 -17.17 -9.37
N GLY A 37 2.97 -16.96 -8.11
CA GLY A 37 3.87 -16.89 -6.95
C GLY A 37 4.45 -15.52 -6.66
N MET A 38 3.99 -14.46 -7.36
CA MET A 38 4.45 -13.08 -7.14
C MET A 38 3.28 -12.14 -6.88
N GLU A 39 3.47 -11.18 -5.95
CA GLU A 39 2.55 -10.06 -5.81
C GLU A 39 2.54 -9.28 -7.13
N THR A 40 1.40 -9.22 -7.77
CA THR A 40 1.21 -8.59 -9.08
C THR A 40 0.39 -7.32 -8.98
N ILE A 41 -0.60 -7.32 -8.10
CA ILE A 41 -1.46 -6.16 -7.83
C ILE A 41 -1.46 -5.93 -6.32
N GLY A 42 -1.17 -4.70 -5.91
CA GLY A 42 -1.37 -4.25 -4.54
C GLY A 42 -2.43 -3.16 -4.49
N SER A 43 -3.38 -3.26 -3.57
CA SER A 43 -4.45 -2.28 -3.40
C SER A 43 -4.87 -2.15 -1.95
N ALA A 44 -5.51 -1.03 -1.62
CA ALA A 44 -6.07 -0.79 -0.30
C ALA A 44 -7.23 0.20 -0.35
N GLU A 45 -8.14 0.09 0.61
CA GLU A 45 -9.03 1.20 0.94
C GLU A 45 -8.18 2.33 1.51
N ARG A 46 -8.37 3.55 1.00
CA ARG A 46 -7.61 4.72 1.46
C ARG A 46 -8.35 5.40 2.61
N SER A 47 -7.60 5.82 3.62
CA SER A 47 -8.17 6.52 4.77
C SER A 47 -8.81 7.85 4.38
N THR A 48 -9.86 8.20 5.10
CA THR A 48 -10.47 9.54 5.14
C THR A 48 -10.16 10.26 6.44
N ASP A 49 -9.52 9.61 7.38
CA ASP A 49 -9.16 10.16 8.69
C ASP A 49 -7.82 10.89 8.60
N VAL A 50 -7.88 12.22 8.55
CA VAL A 50 -6.73 13.11 8.40
C VAL A 50 -5.78 13.01 9.59
N ASP A 51 -6.31 12.90 10.80
CA ASP A 51 -5.48 12.87 12.02
C ASP A 51 -4.75 11.52 12.12
N MET A 52 -5.45 10.42 11.82
CA MET A 52 -4.83 9.10 11.74
C MET A 52 -3.74 9.06 10.65
N MET A 53 -3.99 9.64 9.47
CA MET A 53 -2.99 9.68 8.40
C MET A 53 -1.76 10.47 8.80
N ARG A 54 -1.93 11.62 9.46
CA ARG A 54 -0.81 12.44 9.97
C ARG A 54 0.01 11.67 10.99
N ASP A 55 -0.64 11.07 11.97
CA ASP A 55 0.04 10.28 13.01
C ASP A 55 0.79 9.09 12.42
N THR A 56 0.13 8.31 11.56
CA THR A 56 0.74 7.14 10.93
C THR A 56 1.90 7.50 10.00
N PHE A 57 1.84 8.64 9.30
CA PHE A 57 2.98 9.11 8.49
C PHE A 57 4.26 9.25 9.33
N HIS A 58 4.14 9.73 10.55
CA HIS A 58 5.29 9.95 11.44
C HIS A 58 5.72 8.68 12.19
N THR A 59 4.82 7.74 12.40
CA THR A 59 5.07 6.56 13.27
C THR A 59 5.33 5.27 12.50
N ILE A 60 4.90 5.16 11.26
CA ILE A 60 5.10 3.95 10.44
C ILE A 60 6.58 3.56 10.39
N THR A 61 6.86 2.27 10.48
CA THR A 61 8.23 1.73 10.56
C THR A 61 9.09 2.36 11.66
N ASP A 62 8.48 2.59 12.83
CA ASP A 62 9.12 3.29 13.96
C ASP A 62 9.73 4.65 13.57
N GLY A 63 9.05 5.38 12.68
CA GLY A 63 9.48 6.68 12.17
C GLY A 63 10.55 6.63 11.07
N ALA A 64 11.00 5.46 10.66
CA ALA A 64 12.05 5.33 9.64
C ALA A 64 11.62 5.89 8.28
N TYR A 65 10.34 5.77 7.93
CA TYR A 65 9.80 6.30 6.68
C TYR A 65 9.92 7.83 6.60
N SER A 66 9.37 8.55 7.58
CA SER A 66 9.43 10.02 7.62
C SER A 66 10.87 10.52 7.73
N ASN A 67 11.70 9.88 8.55
CA ASN A 67 13.12 10.23 8.70
C ASN A 67 13.90 10.08 7.38
N LEU A 68 13.60 9.05 6.59
CA LEU A 68 14.21 8.89 5.25
C LEU A 68 13.84 10.04 4.34
N LEU A 69 12.56 10.42 4.30
CA LEU A 69 12.09 11.54 3.49
C LEU A 69 12.72 12.87 3.94
N TYR A 70 12.83 13.10 5.26
CA TYR A 70 13.49 14.30 5.79
C TYR A 70 14.95 14.39 5.37
N LYS A 71 15.66 13.26 5.38
CA LYS A 71 17.05 13.19 4.94
C LYS A 71 17.19 13.49 3.44
N LEU A 72 16.28 13.03 2.62
CA LEU A 72 16.35 13.17 1.15
C LEU A 72 15.87 14.55 0.67
N PHE A 73 14.84 15.10 1.28
CA PHE A 73 14.12 16.26 0.75
C PHE A 73 14.05 17.46 1.69
N GLY A 74 14.52 17.31 2.93
CA GLY A 74 14.41 18.32 3.98
C GLY A 74 13.08 18.24 4.74
N LYS A 75 13.17 18.38 6.07
CA LYS A 75 12.01 18.22 6.97
C LYS A 75 10.91 19.23 6.65
N ASP A 76 11.26 20.52 6.56
CA ASP A 76 10.27 21.58 6.38
C ASP A 76 9.47 21.40 5.08
N ARG A 77 10.13 20.96 4.02
CA ARG A 77 9.48 20.66 2.74
C ARG A 77 8.52 19.47 2.86
N VAL A 78 8.97 18.37 3.45
CA VAL A 78 8.16 17.17 3.61
C VAL A 78 6.92 17.43 4.46
N GLU A 79 7.08 18.16 5.57
CA GLU A 79 5.96 18.54 6.44
C GLU A 79 4.97 19.46 5.70
N ALA A 80 5.47 20.44 4.96
CA ALA A 80 4.62 21.33 4.19
C ALA A 80 3.81 20.57 3.11
N GLU A 81 4.45 19.65 2.38
CA GLU A 81 3.77 18.82 1.37
C GLU A 81 2.75 17.87 2.00
N LEU A 82 3.06 17.29 3.16
CA LEU A 82 2.11 16.46 3.91
C LEU A 82 0.87 17.27 4.32
N GLU A 83 1.06 18.44 4.91
CA GLU A 83 -0.06 19.29 5.35
C GLU A 83 -0.90 19.79 4.15
N GLU A 84 -0.29 20.10 3.00
CA GLU A 84 -1.04 20.41 1.78
C GLU A 84 -1.88 19.22 1.31
N PHE A 85 -1.32 17.99 1.34
CA PHE A 85 -2.07 16.79 1.00
C PHE A 85 -3.24 16.56 1.96
N LEU A 86 -3.05 16.78 3.26
CA LEU A 86 -4.06 16.55 4.29
C LEU A 86 -5.21 17.58 4.29
N LYS A 87 -5.11 18.66 3.49
CA LYS A 87 -6.20 19.63 3.31
C LYS A 87 -7.31 19.15 2.35
N PHE A 88 -7.07 18.08 1.59
CA PHE A 88 -8.08 17.55 0.68
C PHE A 88 -9.30 17.02 1.45
N ASP A 89 -10.47 17.22 0.88
CA ASP A 89 -11.71 16.60 1.35
C ASP A 89 -11.76 15.15 0.86
N PHE A 90 -11.28 14.25 1.70
CA PHE A 90 -11.15 12.85 1.34
C PHE A 90 -12.51 12.14 1.36
N PHE A 91 -12.85 11.47 0.29
CA PHE A 91 -14.00 10.58 0.20
C PHE A 91 -13.57 9.10 0.24
N PRO A 92 -14.46 8.17 0.61
CA PRO A 92 -14.19 6.73 0.58
C PRO A 92 -13.74 6.29 -0.81
N ARG A 93 -12.54 5.68 -0.89
CA ARG A 93 -11.95 5.26 -2.17
C ARG A 93 -11.01 4.09 -1.98
N VAL A 94 -10.85 3.32 -3.04
CA VAL A 94 -9.81 2.28 -3.17
C VAL A 94 -8.76 2.79 -4.15
N GLY A 95 -7.51 2.53 -3.84
CA GLY A 95 -6.39 2.82 -4.72
C GLY A 95 -5.45 1.64 -4.79
N GLY A 96 -4.85 1.42 -5.93
CA GLY A 96 -3.92 0.32 -6.12
C GLY A 96 -3.02 0.51 -7.33
N GLY A 97 -2.11 -0.43 -7.51
CA GLY A 97 -1.19 -0.46 -8.62
C GLY A 97 -0.98 -1.87 -9.15
N ILE A 98 -0.67 -1.96 -10.43
CA ILE A 98 -0.33 -3.20 -11.11
C ILE A 98 1.16 -3.15 -11.44
N GLY A 99 1.92 -4.14 -10.97
CA GLY A 99 3.30 -4.34 -11.38
C GLY A 99 3.35 -4.89 -12.80
N MET A 100 3.51 -4.03 -13.81
CA MET A 100 3.40 -4.42 -15.22
C MET A 100 4.40 -5.52 -15.62
N THR A 101 5.65 -5.44 -15.17
CA THR A 101 6.64 -6.49 -15.43
C THR A 101 6.28 -7.81 -14.76
N ARG A 102 5.74 -7.77 -13.54
CA ARG A 102 5.26 -8.96 -12.82
C ARG A 102 4.02 -9.56 -13.48
N MET A 103 3.11 -8.71 -13.98
CA MET A 103 1.93 -9.15 -14.74
C MET A 103 2.34 -9.86 -16.02
N ILE A 104 3.26 -9.31 -16.77
CA ILE A 104 3.79 -9.93 -18.01
C ILE A 104 4.41 -11.29 -17.69
N ALA A 105 5.28 -11.36 -16.68
CA ALA A 105 5.90 -12.61 -16.26
C ALA A 105 4.88 -13.68 -15.81
N ALA A 106 3.83 -13.25 -15.12
CA ALA A 106 2.74 -14.15 -14.70
C ALA A 106 1.97 -14.70 -15.90
N LEU A 107 1.66 -13.86 -16.90
CA LEU A 107 0.98 -14.27 -18.12
C LEU A 107 1.86 -15.21 -18.97
N GLU A 108 3.15 -14.95 -19.10
CA GLU A 108 4.08 -15.83 -19.80
C GLU A 108 4.16 -17.20 -19.14
N LYS A 109 4.26 -17.24 -17.80
CA LYS A 109 4.24 -18.48 -17.02
C LYS A 109 2.95 -19.26 -17.21
N HIS A 110 1.81 -18.57 -17.16
CA HIS A 110 0.50 -19.19 -17.40
C HIS A 110 0.41 -19.79 -18.81
N ASN A 111 0.81 -19.05 -19.85
CA ASN A 111 0.80 -19.51 -21.23
C ASN A 111 1.75 -20.69 -21.46
N ALA A 112 2.91 -20.71 -20.80
CA ALA A 112 3.84 -21.84 -20.88
C ALA A 112 3.22 -23.12 -20.28
N LEU A 113 2.54 -23.02 -19.13
CA LEU A 113 1.85 -24.15 -18.50
C LEU A 113 0.67 -24.64 -19.34
N ALA A 114 -0.12 -23.73 -19.93
CA ALA A 114 -1.24 -24.08 -20.78
C ALA A 114 -0.80 -24.80 -22.09
N LYS A 115 0.39 -24.51 -22.60
CA LYS A 115 0.95 -25.21 -23.78
C LYS A 115 1.54 -26.57 -23.44
N ALA A 116 1.90 -26.81 -22.18
CA ALA A 116 2.49 -28.07 -21.71
C ALA A 116 1.43 -29.09 -21.25
N ALA A 117 0.20 -28.67 -21.10
CA ALA A 117 -0.96 -29.50 -20.71
C ALA A 117 -1.69 -30.05 -21.93
#